data_38af58961246939ab0fbc724a0fed5c3
#
_entry.id   38af58961246939ab0fbc724a0fed5c3
#
_cell.length_a   1.000
_cell.length_b   1.000
_cell.length_c   1.000
_cell.angle_alpha   90.00
_cell.angle_beta   90.00
_cell.angle_gamma   90.00
#
_symmetry.space_group_name_H-M   'P 1'
#
loop_
_entity.id
_entity.type
_entity.pdbx_description
1 polymer ?
#
loop_
_entity_poly.entity_id
_entity_poly.type
_entity_poly.pdbx_seq_one_letter_code
_entity_poly.pdbx_strand_id
1 'polypeptide(L)' 'MSRKITDANFLEWEVYVSGGQPDSVESARIFFYCLDAPMNPARFVRHESRNIAQAEADLLAMSDERLMELLAEAIVNE' A
#
# COMPACT_ATOMS: atom_id res chain seq x y z
N MET A 1 -7.61 -6.10 5.79
CA MET A 1 -6.63 -7.16 5.50
C MET A 1 -5.36 -6.56 4.95
N SER A 2 -4.23 -7.17 5.25
CA SER A 2 -2.95 -6.70 4.76
C SER A 2 -2.20 -7.82 4.04
N ARG A 3 -1.21 -7.43 3.25
CA ARG A 3 -0.29 -8.37 2.60
C ARG A 3 1.13 -8.04 3.03
N LYS A 4 2.00 -9.04 2.98
CA LYS A 4 3.41 -8.86 3.26
C LYS A 4 4.21 -9.21 2.02
N ILE A 5 5.20 -8.38 1.72
CA ILE A 5 6.13 -8.61 0.62
C ILE A 5 7.55 -8.42 1.12
N THR A 6 8.49 -9.06 0.44
CA THR A 6 9.93 -8.89 0.70
C THR A 6 10.55 -8.22 -0.52
N ASP A 7 11.29 -7.13 -0.30
CA ASP A 7 11.90 -6.41 -1.40
C ASP A 7 13.25 -7.00 -1.81
N ALA A 8 13.90 -6.37 -2.79
CA ALA A 8 15.18 -6.84 -3.31
C ALA A 8 16.31 -6.78 -2.28
N ASN A 9 16.13 -5.99 -1.22
CA ASN A 9 17.09 -5.87 -0.12
C ASN A 9 16.75 -6.77 1.06
N PHE A 10 15.80 -7.70 0.87
CA PHE A 10 15.31 -8.61 1.90
C PHE A 10 14.60 -7.92 3.07
N LEU A 11 14.14 -6.69 2.86
CA LEU A 11 13.30 -6.00 3.83
C LEU A 11 11.84 -6.41 3.66
N GLU A 12 11.19 -6.70 4.77
CA GLU A 12 9.78 -7.09 4.77
C GLU A 12 8.89 -5.85 4.90
N TRP A 13 7.90 -5.77 4.05
CA TRP A 13 6.94 -4.68 4.03
C TRP A 13 5.52 -5.20 4.25
N GLU A 14 4.77 -4.50 5.07
CA GLU A 14 3.34 -4.72 5.19
C GLU A 14 2.60 -3.76 4.26
N VAL A 15 1.69 -4.30 3.48
CA VAL A 15 0.93 -3.53 2.49
C VAL A 15 -0.53 -3.59 2.87
N TYR A 16 -1.16 -2.44 3.02
CA TYR A 16 -2.57 -2.38 3.40
C TYR A 16 -3.26 -1.19 2.74
N VAL A 17 -4.58 -1.29 2.64
CA VAL A 17 -5.39 -0.20 2.11
C VAL A 17 -5.88 0.64 3.28
N SER A 18 -5.68 1.95 3.16
CA SER A 18 -6.30 2.92 4.03
C SER A 18 -6.93 3.97 3.15
N GLY A 19 -8.06 4.45 3.52
CA GLY A 19 -8.73 5.40 2.67
C GLY A 19 -9.62 6.28 3.43
N GLY A 20 -10.09 7.27 2.72
CA GLY A 20 -11.02 8.22 3.26
C GLY A 20 -12.29 7.58 3.74
N GLN A 21 -13.00 8.34 4.51
CA GLN A 21 -14.32 7.96 4.96
C GLN A 21 -15.28 7.86 3.77
N PRO A 22 -16.41 7.18 3.92
CA PRO A 22 -17.37 7.05 2.83
C PRO A 22 -17.77 8.36 2.17
N ASP A 23 -17.67 9.45 2.93
CA ASP A 23 -18.03 10.79 2.45
C ASP A 23 -16.85 11.54 1.84
N SER A 24 -15.66 10.94 1.84
CA SER A 24 -14.46 11.58 1.30
C SER A 24 -14.48 11.55 -0.22
N VAL A 25 -14.02 12.64 -0.82
CA VAL A 25 -13.80 12.71 -2.26
C VAL A 25 -12.44 12.14 -2.65
N GLU A 26 -11.61 11.80 -1.67
CA GLU A 26 -10.27 11.27 -1.91
C GLU A 26 -10.34 9.79 -2.26
N SER A 27 -9.46 9.37 -3.15
CA SER A 27 -9.32 7.96 -3.49
C SER A 27 -8.64 7.20 -2.36
N ALA A 28 -8.86 5.89 -2.33
CA ALA A 28 -8.19 5.02 -1.38
C ALA A 28 -6.68 5.07 -1.60
N ARG A 29 -5.91 4.79 -0.55
CA ARG A 29 -4.45 4.76 -0.61
C ARG A 29 -3.96 3.37 -0.23
N ILE A 30 -2.95 2.91 -0.93
CA ILE A 30 -2.25 1.68 -0.61
C ILE A 30 -0.98 2.07 0.13
N PHE A 31 -0.86 1.68 1.39
CA PHE A 31 0.28 2.02 2.23
C PHE A 31 1.27 0.87 2.29
N PHE A 32 2.54 1.23 2.31
CA PHE A 32 3.66 0.32 2.46
C PHE A 32 4.43 0.70 3.73
N TYR A 33 4.46 -0.20 4.68
CA TYR A 33 5.14 -0.01 5.95
C TYR A 33 6.26 -1.04 6.09
N CYS A 34 7.51 -0.55 6.28
CA CYS A 34 8.65 -1.44 6.42
C CYS A 34 8.72 -1.99 7.84
N LEU A 35 8.52 -3.30 7.97
CA LEU A 35 8.53 -3.96 9.27
C LEU A 35 9.92 -4.06 9.86
N ASP A 36 10.94 -4.17 9.00
CA ASP A 36 12.34 -4.30 9.43
C ASP A 36 13.00 -2.96 9.74
N ALA A 37 12.36 -1.87 9.36
CA ALA A 37 12.87 -0.52 9.59
C ALA A 37 11.72 0.41 10.02
N PRO A 38 11.14 0.20 11.20
CA PRO A 38 9.95 0.94 11.63
C PRO A 38 10.20 2.43 11.85
N MET A 39 11.47 2.85 11.90
CA MET A 39 11.81 4.26 11.99
C MET A 39 11.63 5.01 10.67
N ASN A 40 11.56 4.29 9.56
CA ASN A 40 11.34 4.91 8.26
C ASN A 40 9.86 5.27 8.11
N PRO A 41 9.56 6.42 7.47
CA PRO A 41 8.17 6.77 7.23
C PRO A 41 7.51 5.80 6.25
N ALA A 42 6.22 5.57 6.42
CA ALA A 42 5.45 4.77 5.49
C ALA A 42 5.41 5.45 4.12
N ARG A 43 5.22 4.65 3.08
CA ARG A 43 5.04 5.13 1.72
C ARG A 43 3.64 4.78 1.24
N PHE A 44 3.16 5.48 0.25
CA PHE A 44 1.82 5.18 -0.27
C PHE A 44 1.72 5.46 -1.76
N VAL A 45 0.77 4.78 -2.40
CA VAL A 45 0.30 5.08 -3.74
C VAL A 45 -1.20 5.28 -3.68
N ARG A 46 -1.74 6.11 -4.55
CA ARG A 46 -3.19 6.31 -4.63
C ARG A 46 -3.79 5.25 -5.54
N HIS A 47 -4.91 4.68 -5.10
CA HIS A 47 -5.70 3.78 -5.89
C HIS A 47 -6.75 4.57 -6.65
N GLU A 48 -7.15 4.09 -7.82
CA GLU A 48 -8.15 4.79 -8.64
C GLU A 48 -9.54 4.78 -8.02
N SER A 49 -9.85 3.75 -7.26
CA SER A 49 -11.16 3.61 -6.64
C SER A 49 -11.26 4.42 -5.36
N ARG A 50 -12.44 4.97 -5.11
CA ARG A 50 -12.77 5.59 -3.83
C ARG A 50 -13.35 4.57 -2.86
N ASN A 51 -13.66 3.37 -3.34
CA ASN A 51 -14.24 2.31 -2.54
C ASN A 51 -13.13 1.47 -1.92
N ILE A 52 -13.02 1.51 -0.60
CA ILE A 52 -11.98 0.77 0.13
C ILE A 52 -12.11 -0.72 -0.11
N ALA A 53 -13.33 -1.26 -0.16
CA ALA A 53 -13.53 -2.69 -0.39
C ALA A 53 -13.02 -3.12 -1.76
N GLN A 54 -13.22 -2.29 -2.79
CA GLN A 54 -12.69 -2.56 -4.12
C GLN A 54 -11.17 -2.50 -4.13
N ALA A 55 -10.60 -1.49 -3.47
CA ALA A 55 -9.15 -1.36 -3.37
C ALA A 55 -8.52 -2.54 -2.64
N GLU A 56 -9.15 -3.02 -1.57
CA GLU A 56 -8.69 -4.22 -0.86
C GLU A 56 -8.76 -5.47 -1.73
N ALA A 57 -9.84 -5.63 -2.49
CA ALA A 57 -9.98 -6.76 -3.40
C ALA A 57 -8.88 -6.74 -4.47
N ASP A 58 -8.59 -5.56 -5.02
CA ASP A 58 -7.52 -5.40 -5.98
C ASP A 58 -6.16 -5.71 -5.36
N LEU A 59 -5.91 -5.24 -4.13
CA LEU A 59 -4.67 -5.51 -3.42
C LEU A 59 -4.45 -7.00 -3.23
N LEU A 60 -5.49 -7.73 -2.83
CA LEU A 60 -5.40 -9.17 -2.62
C LEU A 60 -5.17 -9.94 -3.91
N ALA A 61 -5.62 -9.39 -5.03
CA ALA A 61 -5.46 -10.00 -6.35
C ALA A 61 -4.11 -9.67 -7.01
N MET A 62 -3.40 -8.67 -6.52
CA MET A 62 -2.12 -8.27 -7.11
C MET A 62 -1.03 -9.30 -6.84
N SER A 63 -0.14 -9.49 -7.81
CA SER A 63 1.08 -10.28 -7.61
C SER A 63 2.07 -9.51 -6.76
N ASP A 64 3.02 -10.24 -6.13
CA ASP A 64 4.09 -9.61 -5.38
C ASP A 64 4.93 -8.70 -6.27
N GLU A 65 5.14 -9.10 -7.53
CA GLU A 65 5.88 -8.29 -8.50
C GLU A 65 5.20 -6.94 -8.73
N ARG A 66 3.87 -6.95 -8.85
CA ARG A 66 3.12 -5.71 -9.03
C ARG A 66 3.20 -4.81 -7.81
N LEU A 67 3.14 -5.42 -6.62
CA LEU A 67 3.29 -4.66 -5.37
C LEU A 67 4.67 -4.04 -5.26
N MET A 68 5.71 -4.74 -5.70
CA MET A 68 7.07 -4.20 -5.71
C MET A 68 7.20 -3.02 -6.69
N GLU A 69 6.55 -3.10 -7.84
CA GLU A 69 6.52 -1.97 -8.78
C GLU A 69 5.85 -0.74 -8.15
N LEU A 70 4.74 -0.95 -7.48
CA LEU A 70 4.03 0.13 -6.78
C LEU A 70 4.89 0.72 -5.66
N LEU A 71 5.60 -0.13 -4.93
CA LEU A 71 6.50 0.33 -3.87
C LEU A 71 7.59 1.26 -4.44
N ALA A 72 8.12 0.93 -5.62
CA ALA A 72 9.13 1.76 -6.28
C ALA A 72 8.58 3.13 -6.68
N GLU A 73 7.28 3.21 -6.97
CA GLU A 73 6.62 4.46 -7.32
C GLU A 73 6.05 5.20 -6.11
N ALA A 74 5.97 4.54 -4.96
CA ALA A 74 5.33 5.08 -3.79
C ALA A 74 6.08 6.31 -3.25
N ILE A 75 5.31 7.28 -2.77
CA ILE A 75 5.85 8.49 -2.16
C ILE A 75 5.81 8.38 -0.64
N VAL A 76 6.73 9.07 0.01
CA VAL A 76 6.81 9.07 1.46
C VAL A 76 5.61 9.80 2.04
N ASN A 77 4.97 9.18 3.03
CA ASN A 77 3.87 9.78 3.77
C ASN A 77 4.46 10.61 4.93
N GLU A 78 4.48 11.90 4.74
CA GLU A 78 4.95 12.83 5.76
C GLU A 78 3.82 13.34 6.65
#